data_450577fcaa0510c7d95f255010ec331f
#
_entry.id   450577fcaa0510c7d95f255010ec331f
#
_cell.length_a   1.000
_cell.length_b   1.000
_cell.length_c   1.000
_cell.angle_alpha   90.00
_cell.angle_beta   90.00
_cell.angle_gamma   90.00
#
_symmetry.space_group_name_H-M   'P 1'
#
loop_
_entity.id
_entity.type
_entity.pdbx_description
1 polymer ?
#
loop_
_entity_poly.entity_id
_entity_poly.type
_entity_poly.pdbx_seq_one_letter_code
_entity_poly.pdbx_strand_id
1 'polypeptide(L)'
;MTQDLWDAQAATFDEQPDHGLRDPEVRAAWADLLLPLLPPVPAAVVDLGCGTGSLSVLLAEAGHDVCGVDLSGRMLDEAGKKAAGMAVDLRLGDAAEPPCADHSFDVVLARHVLWAMPDPGAALGRWVRLLKPGGRLVLVEGRWFTGAGLTAAECRALVRRHRGEADVRRLDDPRLWGAEIEDERYLLVSLR
;
A
#
# COMPACT_ATOMS: atom_id res chain seq x y z
N MET A 1 1.63 -2.95 -15.86
CA MET A 1 0.19 -2.64 -16.09
C MET A 1 0.08 -1.22 -16.56
N THR A 2 -0.97 -0.85 -17.31
CA THR A 2 -1.11 0.48 -17.92
C THR A 2 -2.07 1.35 -17.13
N GLN A 3 -1.92 2.67 -17.23
CA GLN A 3 -2.85 3.65 -16.67
C GLN A 3 -4.29 3.40 -17.12
N ASP A 4 -4.52 3.15 -18.42
CA ASP A 4 -5.85 2.92 -18.99
C ASP A 4 -6.60 1.76 -18.33
N LEU A 5 -5.89 0.71 -17.93
CA LEU A 5 -6.47 -0.43 -17.20
C LEU A 5 -7.06 0.02 -15.85
N TRP A 6 -6.29 0.80 -15.10
CA TRP A 6 -6.72 1.29 -13.79
C TRP A 6 -7.80 2.37 -13.90
N ASP A 7 -7.70 3.25 -14.89
CA ASP A 7 -8.75 4.23 -15.18
C ASP A 7 -10.11 3.56 -15.47
N ALA A 8 -10.10 2.42 -16.18
CA ALA A 8 -11.32 1.68 -16.47
C ALA A 8 -11.94 1.02 -15.23
N GLN A 9 -11.13 0.67 -14.24
CA GLN A 9 -11.59 -0.01 -13.02
C GLN A 9 -12.02 0.94 -11.90
N ALA A 10 -11.64 2.21 -11.95
CA ALA A 10 -11.79 3.14 -10.84
C ALA A 10 -13.23 3.23 -10.28
N ALA A 11 -14.25 3.23 -11.16
CA ALA A 11 -15.64 3.37 -10.75
C ALA A 11 -16.18 2.19 -9.93
N THR A 12 -15.65 0.98 -10.14
CA THR A 12 -16.10 -0.25 -9.48
C THR A 12 -15.07 -0.84 -8.52
N PHE A 13 -13.90 -0.21 -8.42
CA PHE A 13 -12.77 -0.73 -7.63
C PHE A 13 -13.14 -0.98 -6.16
N ASP A 14 -13.96 -0.12 -5.58
CA ASP A 14 -14.43 -0.20 -4.20
C ASP A 14 -15.54 -1.22 -3.95
N GLU A 15 -16.00 -1.93 -4.97
CA GLU A 15 -16.99 -3.01 -4.80
C GLU A 15 -16.37 -4.24 -4.14
N GLN A 16 -15.05 -4.40 -4.29
CA GLN A 16 -14.33 -5.43 -3.56
C GLN A 16 -14.15 -5.01 -2.09
N PRO A 17 -14.47 -5.88 -1.12
CA PRO A 17 -14.46 -5.53 0.29
C PRO A 17 -13.11 -4.98 0.79
N ASP A 18 -12.02 -5.62 0.38
CA ASP A 18 -10.65 -5.23 0.77
C ASP A 18 -10.13 -3.99 0.04
N HIS A 19 -10.72 -3.60 -1.10
CA HIS A 19 -10.36 -2.37 -1.80
C HIS A 19 -11.09 -1.15 -1.23
N GLY A 20 -12.42 -1.24 -1.15
CA GLY A 20 -13.26 -0.11 -0.74
C GLY A 20 -13.28 0.16 0.76
N LEU A 21 -13.03 -0.85 1.57
CA LEU A 21 -13.15 -0.81 3.04
C LEU A 21 -14.48 -0.22 3.51
N ARG A 22 -15.56 -0.50 2.77
CA ARG A 22 -16.92 0.00 3.06
C ARG A 22 -17.58 -0.76 4.18
N ASP A 23 -17.26 -2.06 4.30
CA ASP A 23 -17.68 -2.90 5.41
C ASP A 23 -16.91 -2.50 6.68
N PRO A 24 -17.61 -2.14 7.78
CA PRO A 24 -16.97 -1.73 9.03
C PRO A 24 -16.08 -2.82 9.64
N GLU A 25 -16.41 -4.09 9.47
CA GLU A 25 -15.63 -5.22 9.99
C GLU A 25 -14.32 -5.39 9.24
N VAL A 26 -14.39 -5.34 7.90
CA VAL A 26 -13.20 -5.35 7.04
C VAL A 26 -12.31 -4.13 7.36
N ARG A 27 -12.91 -2.93 7.46
CA ARG A 27 -12.18 -1.71 7.78
C ARG A 27 -11.49 -1.78 9.13
N ALA A 28 -12.18 -2.30 10.17
CA ALA A 28 -11.60 -2.48 11.49
C ALA A 28 -10.44 -3.47 11.47
N ALA A 29 -10.57 -4.59 10.74
CA ALA A 29 -9.50 -5.57 10.59
C ALA A 29 -8.24 -4.95 9.93
N TRP A 30 -8.41 -4.11 8.92
CA TRP A 30 -7.29 -3.37 8.30
C TRP A 30 -6.68 -2.34 9.26
N ALA A 31 -7.48 -1.65 10.07
CA ALA A 31 -6.97 -0.73 11.09
C ALA A 31 -6.16 -1.48 12.16
N ASP A 32 -6.69 -2.59 12.67
CA ASP A 32 -6.01 -3.46 13.65
C ASP A 32 -4.69 -4.04 13.10
N LEU A 33 -4.63 -4.30 11.80
CA LEU A 33 -3.44 -4.79 11.13
C LEU A 33 -2.37 -3.73 10.99
N LEU A 34 -2.74 -2.53 10.50
CA LEU A 34 -1.78 -1.54 10.03
C LEU A 34 -1.37 -0.53 11.10
N LEU A 35 -2.31 -0.01 11.92
CA LEU A 35 -2.02 1.06 12.86
C LEU A 35 -0.92 0.69 13.88
N PRO A 36 -0.86 -0.53 14.43
CA PRO A 36 0.22 -0.91 15.35
C PRO A 36 1.61 -0.95 14.70
N LEU A 37 1.68 -0.99 13.35
CA LEU A 37 2.95 -1.02 12.62
C LEU A 37 3.53 0.39 12.41
N LEU A 38 2.74 1.43 12.58
CA LEU A 38 3.16 2.81 12.35
C LEU A 38 3.84 3.41 13.58
N PRO A 39 4.72 4.42 13.40
CA PRO A 39 5.20 5.23 14.51
C PRO A 39 4.05 5.99 15.19
N PRO A 40 4.26 6.55 16.38
CA PRO A 40 3.28 7.45 17.01
C PRO A 40 2.86 8.60 16.09
N VAL A 41 1.61 9.03 16.20
CA VAL A 41 1.04 10.14 15.42
C VAL A 41 1.64 11.50 15.84
N PRO A 42 1.80 12.44 14.92
CA PRO A 42 1.69 12.26 13.47
C PRO A 42 2.95 11.61 12.88
N ALA A 43 2.77 10.67 11.95
CA ALA A 43 3.85 10.14 11.14
C ALA A 43 3.61 10.47 9.67
N ALA A 44 4.66 10.81 8.93
CA ALA A 44 4.58 11.03 7.49
C ALA A 44 4.57 9.68 6.77
N VAL A 45 3.47 9.36 6.10
CA VAL A 45 3.25 8.09 5.39
C VAL A 45 3.09 8.35 3.90
N VAL A 46 3.79 7.61 3.05
CA VAL A 46 3.47 7.53 1.62
C VAL A 46 2.78 6.20 1.33
N ASP A 47 1.63 6.27 0.67
CA ASP A 47 0.83 5.14 0.18
C ASP A 47 1.02 5.05 -1.34
N LEU A 48 1.87 4.11 -1.79
CA LEU A 48 2.26 3.96 -3.19
C LEU A 48 1.28 3.03 -3.90
N GLY A 49 0.71 3.49 -5.02
CA GLY A 49 -0.41 2.83 -5.68
C GLY A 49 -1.66 2.87 -4.81
N CYS A 50 -1.99 4.05 -4.28
CA CYS A 50 -3.06 4.23 -3.30
C CYS A 50 -4.47 3.92 -3.85
N GLY A 51 -4.63 3.80 -5.18
CA GLY A 51 -5.90 3.54 -5.82
C GLY A 51 -6.94 4.60 -5.44
N THR A 52 -8.10 4.14 -5.03
CA THR A 52 -9.21 5.00 -4.57
C THR A 52 -9.02 5.53 -3.14
N GLY A 53 -7.82 5.39 -2.55
CA GLY A 53 -7.42 6.04 -1.30
C GLY A 53 -7.97 5.43 -0.01
N SER A 54 -8.50 4.21 -0.01
CA SER A 54 -9.13 3.64 1.18
C SER A 54 -8.17 3.49 2.37
N LEU A 55 -6.92 3.04 2.13
CA LEU A 55 -5.90 2.99 3.19
C LEU A 55 -5.40 4.39 3.54
N SER A 56 -5.19 5.26 2.55
CA SER A 56 -4.79 6.65 2.80
C SER A 56 -5.76 7.36 3.74
N VAL A 57 -7.06 7.20 3.52
CA VAL A 57 -8.12 7.77 4.38
C VAL A 57 -8.10 7.15 5.78
N LEU A 58 -7.99 5.82 5.88
CA LEU A 58 -7.91 5.12 7.16
C LEU A 58 -6.75 5.65 8.04
N LEU A 59 -5.59 5.87 7.41
CA LEU A 59 -4.40 6.38 8.11
C LEU A 59 -4.53 7.86 8.49
N ALA A 60 -5.13 8.68 7.62
CA ALA A 60 -5.38 10.09 7.90
C ALA A 60 -6.39 10.28 9.04
N GLU A 61 -7.46 9.48 9.11
CA GLU A 61 -8.40 9.46 10.23
C GLU A 61 -7.72 9.07 11.55
N ALA A 62 -6.69 8.22 11.49
CA ALA A 62 -5.89 7.87 12.67
C ALA A 62 -4.91 8.98 13.09
N GLY A 63 -4.80 10.08 12.33
CA GLY A 63 -4.00 11.25 12.66
C GLY A 63 -2.61 11.28 12.04
N HIS A 64 -2.36 10.50 10.98
CA HIS A 64 -1.10 10.54 10.23
C HIS A 64 -1.16 11.53 9.06
N ASP A 65 0.01 12.06 8.67
CA ASP A 65 0.15 12.88 7.46
C ASP A 65 0.38 11.96 6.26
N VAL A 66 -0.61 11.88 5.36
CA VAL A 66 -0.60 10.88 4.29
C VAL A 66 -0.41 11.52 2.91
N CYS A 67 0.54 10.97 2.15
CA CYS A 67 0.70 11.24 0.73
C CYS A 67 0.32 9.99 -0.07
N GLY A 68 -0.77 10.06 -0.84
CA GLY A 68 -1.18 8.99 -1.75
C GLY A 68 -0.65 9.23 -3.15
N VAL A 69 0.01 8.24 -3.74
CA VAL A 69 0.51 8.29 -5.13
C VAL A 69 -0.17 7.22 -5.95
N ASP A 70 -0.76 7.57 -7.08
CA ASP A 70 -1.30 6.61 -8.04
C ASP A 70 -1.08 7.05 -9.49
N LEU A 71 -0.96 6.06 -10.39
CA LEU A 71 -0.77 6.29 -11.82
C LEU A 71 -2.06 6.74 -12.51
N SER A 72 -3.22 6.40 -11.95
CA SER A 72 -4.55 6.66 -12.52
C SER A 72 -5.15 7.94 -11.95
N GLY A 73 -5.39 8.93 -12.82
CA GLY A 73 -6.11 10.15 -12.43
C GLY A 73 -7.52 9.86 -11.95
N ARG A 74 -8.21 8.84 -12.54
CA ARG A 74 -9.55 8.45 -12.13
C ARG A 74 -9.60 7.78 -10.76
N MET A 75 -8.58 7.00 -10.41
CA MET A 75 -8.42 6.49 -9.04
C MET A 75 -8.28 7.64 -8.05
N LEU A 76 -7.44 8.62 -8.36
CA LEU A 76 -7.24 9.80 -7.52
C LEU A 76 -8.49 10.70 -7.42
N ASP A 77 -9.33 10.76 -8.45
CA ASP A 77 -10.63 11.47 -8.38
C ASP A 77 -11.55 10.80 -7.34
N GLU A 78 -11.60 9.47 -7.30
CA GLU A 78 -12.35 8.73 -6.26
C GLU A 78 -11.70 8.88 -4.88
N ALA A 79 -10.37 8.82 -4.80
CA ALA A 79 -9.65 9.06 -3.55
C ALA A 79 -9.91 10.46 -2.99
N GLY A 80 -9.93 11.50 -3.84
CA GLY A 80 -10.23 12.87 -3.44
C GLY A 80 -11.63 13.04 -2.86
N LYS A 81 -12.62 12.30 -3.39
CA LYS A 81 -13.98 12.29 -2.83
C LYS A 81 -14.01 11.71 -1.42
N LYS A 82 -13.30 10.59 -1.21
CA LYS A 82 -13.20 9.94 0.12
C LYS A 82 -12.42 10.79 1.12
N ALA A 83 -11.33 11.41 0.69
CA ALA A 83 -10.45 12.23 1.52
C ALA A 83 -10.97 13.65 1.74
N ALA A 84 -12.18 13.99 1.28
CA ALA A 84 -12.70 15.34 1.38
C ALA A 84 -12.72 15.86 2.82
N GLY A 85 -12.02 16.96 3.07
CA GLY A 85 -11.88 17.56 4.39
C GLY A 85 -10.77 16.96 5.28
N MET A 86 -9.99 16.02 4.76
CA MET A 86 -8.83 15.40 5.45
C MET A 86 -7.51 15.93 4.89
N ALA A 87 -6.44 15.83 5.68
CA ALA A 87 -5.08 16.19 5.26
C ALA A 87 -4.41 15.02 4.51
N VAL A 88 -4.91 14.71 3.31
CA VAL A 88 -4.33 13.71 2.40
C VAL A 88 -3.81 14.44 1.16
N ASP A 89 -2.51 14.32 0.88
CA ASP A 89 -1.87 14.86 -0.33
C ASP A 89 -1.89 13.80 -1.43
N LEU A 90 -2.75 13.99 -2.44
CA LEU A 90 -2.91 13.05 -3.55
C LEU A 90 -2.08 13.51 -4.76
N ARG A 91 -1.22 12.63 -5.26
CA ARG A 91 -0.30 12.93 -6.36
C ARG A 91 -0.44 11.93 -7.51
N LEU A 92 -0.63 12.45 -8.71
CA LEU A 92 -0.54 11.64 -9.93
C LEU A 92 0.93 11.30 -10.18
N GLY A 93 1.25 10.01 -10.28
CA GLY A 93 2.62 9.57 -10.51
C GLY A 93 2.77 8.05 -10.58
N ASP A 94 3.87 7.63 -11.19
CA ASP A 94 4.24 6.21 -11.25
C ASP A 94 4.88 5.79 -9.93
N ALA A 95 4.36 4.72 -9.32
CA ALA A 95 4.94 4.14 -8.11
C ALA A 95 6.39 3.63 -8.33
N ALA A 96 6.80 3.31 -9.55
CA ALA A 96 8.19 2.97 -9.85
C ALA A 96 9.15 4.16 -9.65
N GLU A 97 8.69 5.39 -9.93
CA GLU A 97 9.41 6.65 -9.75
C GLU A 97 8.49 7.70 -9.10
N PRO A 98 8.10 7.50 -7.83
CA PRO A 98 7.12 8.36 -7.19
C PRO A 98 7.61 9.82 -7.08
N PRO A 99 6.72 10.82 -7.32
CA PRO A 99 7.06 12.23 -7.28
C PRO A 99 7.22 12.74 -5.83
N CYS A 100 8.13 12.10 -5.11
CA CYS A 100 8.38 12.33 -3.69
C CYS A 100 9.87 12.55 -3.43
N ALA A 101 10.18 13.41 -2.48
CA ALA A 101 11.56 13.68 -2.08
C ALA A 101 12.14 12.50 -1.27
N ASP A 102 13.43 12.27 -1.42
CA ASP A 102 14.15 11.29 -0.61
C ASP A 102 14.11 11.69 0.88
N HIS A 103 14.12 10.69 1.77
CA HIS A 103 14.19 10.87 3.23
C HIS A 103 13.05 11.72 3.83
N SER A 104 11.84 11.64 3.22
CA SER A 104 10.70 12.47 3.62
C SER A 104 9.65 11.75 4.44
N PHE A 105 9.66 10.41 4.45
CA PHE A 105 8.60 9.62 5.06
C PHE A 105 9.10 8.74 6.21
N ASP A 106 8.27 8.62 7.22
CA ASP A 106 8.48 7.68 8.33
C ASP A 106 8.04 6.27 7.94
N VAL A 107 7.08 6.17 7.01
CA VAL A 107 6.56 4.90 6.50
C VAL A 107 6.38 4.97 4.97
N VAL A 108 6.82 3.94 4.28
CA VAL A 108 6.41 3.62 2.91
C VAL A 108 5.48 2.44 2.98
N LEU A 109 4.22 2.64 2.57
CA LEU A 109 3.18 1.62 2.46
C LEU A 109 2.93 1.32 0.99
N ALA A 110 2.75 0.06 0.64
CA ALA A 110 2.21 -0.36 -0.64
C ALA A 110 1.37 -1.63 -0.46
N ARG A 111 0.19 -1.66 -1.11
CA ARG A 111 -0.68 -2.84 -1.11
C ARG A 111 -0.98 -3.29 -2.52
N HIS A 112 -0.51 -4.50 -2.86
CA HIS A 112 -0.70 -5.13 -4.18
C HIS A 112 -0.12 -4.32 -5.35
N VAL A 113 1.06 -3.72 -5.14
CA VAL A 113 1.68 -2.81 -6.10
C VAL A 113 3.04 -3.32 -6.60
N LEU A 114 3.87 -3.84 -5.70
CA LEU A 114 5.25 -4.23 -6.03
C LEU A 114 5.31 -5.27 -7.16
N TRP A 115 4.42 -6.25 -7.13
CA TRP A 115 4.34 -7.30 -8.14
C TRP A 115 4.04 -6.75 -9.55
N ALA A 116 3.38 -5.61 -9.64
CA ALA A 116 2.98 -4.98 -10.90
C ALA A 116 4.07 -4.10 -11.52
N MET A 117 5.16 -3.86 -10.78
CA MET A 117 6.28 -3.03 -11.26
C MET A 117 7.05 -3.73 -12.37
N PRO A 118 7.50 -2.99 -13.40
CA PRO A 118 8.35 -3.54 -14.46
C PRO A 118 9.66 -4.14 -13.91
N ASP A 119 10.25 -3.50 -12.91
CA ASP A 119 11.39 -3.99 -12.13
C ASP A 119 11.12 -3.77 -10.64
N PRO A 120 10.62 -4.80 -9.94
CA PRO A 120 10.34 -4.71 -8.51
C PRO A 120 11.57 -4.39 -7.65
N GLY A 121 12.76 -4.82 -8.08
CA GLY A 121 14.00 -4.55 -7.37
C GLY A 121 14.39 -3.07 -7.45
N ALA A 122 14.34 -2.48 -8.63
CA ALA A 122 14.60 -1.05 -8.82
C ALA A 122 13.57 -0.19 -8.08
N ALA A 123 12.27 -0.53 -8.17
CA ALA A 123 11.21 0.14 -7.44
C ALA A 123 11.46 0.13 -5.91
N LEU A 124 11.79 -1.02 -5.34
CA LEU A 124 12.15 -1.13 -3.92
C LEU A 124 13.34 -0.26 -3.55
N GLY A 125 14.39 -0.23 -4.39
CA GLY A 125 15.53 0.66 -4.19
C GLY A 125 15.10 2.14 -4.14
N ARG A 126 14.14 2.53 -4.97
CA ARG A 126 13.56 3.87 -4.95
C ARG A 126 12.71 4.11 -3.71
N TRP A 127 11.85 3.19 -3.32
CA TRP A 127 10.97 3.29 -2.16
C TRP A 127 11.75 3.41 -0.84
N VAL A 128 12.84 2.64 -0.72
CA VAL A 128 13.70 2.70 0.47
C VAL A 128 14.38 4.07 0.62
N ARG A 129 14.73 4.75 -0.48
CA ARG A 129 15.29 6.11 -0.42
C ARG A 129 14.29 7.15 0.08
N LEU A 130 12.98 6.94 -0.09
CA LEU A 130 11.95 7.83 0.44
C LEU A 130 11.92 7.84 1.97
N LEU A 131 12.40 6.76 2.60
CA LEU A 131 12.36 6.61 4.06
C LEU A 131 13.38 7.51 4.76
N LYS A 132 12.93 8.16 5.81
CA LYS A 132 13.82 8.78 6.80
C LYS A 132 14.70 7.72 7.46
N PRO A 133 15.82 8.10 8.10
CA PRO A 133 16.56 7.18 8.97
C PRO A 133 15.64 6.54 10.03
N GLY A 134 15.64 5.21 10.10
CA GLY A 134 14.74 4.45 10.98
C GLY A 134 13.30 4.29 10.49
N GLY A 135 13.00 4.78 9.28
CA GLY A 135 11.68 4.62 8.67
C GLY A 135 11.35 3.17 8.31
N ARG A 136 10.08 2.87 8.16
CA ARG A 136 9.52 1.51 7.99
C ARG A 136 9.01 1.29 6.57
N LEU A 137 9.33 0.14 6.00
CA LEU A 137 8.71 -0.35 4.77
C LEU A 137 7.62 -1.35 5.16
N VAL A 138 6.39 -1.12 4.72
CA VAL A 138 5.22 -1.97 4.99
C VAL A 138 4.60 -2.36 3.66
N LEU A 139 4.66 -3.65 3.33
CA LEU A 139 4.13 -4.19 2.08
C LEU A 139 3.04 -5.21 2.39
N VAL A 140 1.90 -5.07 1.73
CA VAL A 140 0.88 -6.11 1.66
C VAL A 140 0.87 -6.64 0.23
N GLU A 141 1.23 -7.89 0.06
CA GLU A 141 1.36 -8.53 -1.26
C GLU A 141 0.77 -9.93 -1.26
N GLY A 142 0.75 -10.56 -2.42
CA GLY A 142 0.24 -11.92 -2.55
C GLY A 142 0.70 -12.61 -3.82
N ARG A 143 0.44 -13.93 -3.86
CA ARG A 143 0.54 -14.76 -5.04
C ARG A 143 -0.84 -15.33 -5.34
N TRP A 144 -1.51 -14.77 -6.34
CA TRP A 144 -2.89 -15.13 -6.68
C TRP A 144 -2.96 -16.46 -7.41
N PHE A 145 -4.12 -17.12 -7.35
CA PHE A 145 -4.40 -18.38 -8.04
C PHE A 145 -4.20 -18.28 -9.57
N THR A 146 -4.28 -17.07 -10.15
CA THR A 146 -3.97 -16.78 -11.55
C THR A 146 -2.50 -16.96 -11.91
N GLY A 147 -1.64 -17.13 -10.91
CA GLY A 147 -0.20 -17.15 -11.05
C GLY A 147 0.47 -15.76 -11.07
N ALA A 148 -0.32 -14.68 -11.02
CA ALA A 148 0.20 -13.33 -10.85
C ALA A 148 0.63 -13.08 -9.40
N GLY A 149 1.41 -12.03 -9.18
CA GLY A 149 1.88 -11.65 -7.84
C GLY A 149 3.27 -12.19 -7.50
N LEU A 150 3.71 -11.91 -6.29
CA LEU A 150 4.97 -12.37 -5.71
C LEU A 150 4.68 -13.29 -4.53
N THR A 151 5.41 -14.39 -4.41
CA THR A 151 5.41 -15.18 -3.18
C THR A 151 6.09 -14.42 -2.05
N ALA A 152 5.75 -14.76 -0.81
CA ALA A 152 6.38 -14.19 0.37
C ALA A 152 7.92 -14.35 0.36
N ALA A 153 8.41 -15.48 -0.14
CA ALA A 153 9.84 -15.76 -0.27
C ALA A 153 10.53 -14.84 -1.29
N GLU A 154 9.92 -14.66 -2.47
CA GLU A 154 10.42 -13.76 -3.52
C GLU A 154 10.44 -12.31 -3.05
N CYS A 155 9.35 -11.82 -2.48
CA CYS A 155 9.24 -10.45 -1.95
C CYS A 155 10.28 -10.22 -0.85
N ARG A 156 10.41 -11.15 0.11
CA ARG A 156 11.42 -11.09 1.17
C ARG A 156 12.85 -11.04 0.60
N ALA A 157 13.14 -11.85 -0.41
CA ALA A 157 14.47 -11.87 -1.04
C ALA A 157 14.77 -10.53 -1.74
N LEU A 158 13.78 -9.91 -2.39
CA LEU A 158 13.91 -8.59 -3.01
C LEU A 158 14.17 -7.51 -1.95
N VAL A 159 13.37 -7.46 -0.88
CA VAL A 159 13.52 -6.45 0.19
C VAL A 159 14.89 -6.57 0.86
N ARG A 160 15.38 -7.78 1.10
CA ARG A 160 16.69 -8.02 1.73
C ARG A 160 17.90 -7.58 0.90
N ARG A 161 17.72 -7.22 -0.36
CA ARG A 161 18.80 -6.59 -1.16
C ARG A 161 19.00 -5.11 -0.80
N HIS A 162 18.00 -4.50 -0.18
CA HIS A 162 17.99 -3.07 0.14
C HIS A 162 17.89 -2.79 1.65
N ARG A 163 17.43 -3.77 2.42
CA ARG A 163 17.15 -3.66 3.86
C ARG A 163 17.74 -4.86 4.61
N GLY A 164 18.22 -4.65 5.83
CA GLY A 164 18.83 -5.71 6.65
C GLY A 164 17.81 -6.75 7.15
N GLU A 165 16.58 -6.33 7.40
CA GLU A 165 15.53 -7.15 7.98
C GLU A 165 14.28 -7.13 7.09
N ALA A 166 13.55 -8.25 7.05
CA ALA A 166 12.29 -8.37 6.36
C ALA A 166 11.46 -9.47 7.02
N ASP A 167 10.55 -9.07 7.89
CA ASP A 167 9.66 -9.97 8.61
C ASP A 167 8.39 -10.18 7.80
N VAL A 168 7.98 -11.43 7.64
CA VAL A 168 6.82 -11.81 6.85
C VAL A 168 5.80 -12.52 7.74
N ARG A 169 4.53 -12.10 7.61
CA ARG A 169 3.37 -12.73 8.26
C ARG A 169 2.30 -13.04 7.23
N ARG A 170 1.78 -14.25 7.21
CA ARG A 170 0.61 -14.60 6.40
C ARG A 170 -0.62 -13.83 6.89
N LEU A 171 -1.50 -13.51 5.96
CA LEU A 171 -2.75 -12.79 6.20
C LEU A 171 -3.92 -13.70 5.82
N ASP A 172 -4.14 -14.73 6.64
CA ASP A 172 -5.19 -15.73 6.44
C ASP A 172 -6.52 -15.35 7.13
N ASP A 173 -6.60 -14.20 7.81
CA ASP A 173 -7.82 -13.72 8.47
C ASP A 173 -8.85 -13.28 7.41
N PRO A 174 -10.00 -13.97 7.28
CA PRO A 174 -11.00 -13.64 6.27
C PRO A 174 -11.63 -12.26 6.45
N ARG A 175 -11.56 -11.67 7.65
CA ARG A 175 -12.05 -10.31 7.89
C ARG A 175 -11.30 -9.27 7.08
N LEU A 176 -10.02 -9.50 6.75
CA LEU A 176 -9.25 -8.59 5.90
C LEU A 176 -9.78 -8.53 4.47
N TRP A 177 -10.38 -9.63 4.00
CA TRP A 177 -10.73 -9.82 2.58
C TRP A 177 -12.24 -9.82 2.34
N GLY A 178 -13.03 -9.87 3.41
CA GLY A 178 -14.49 -10.02 3.35
C GLY A 178 -14.96 -11.44 2.98
N ALA A 179 -14.03 -12.38 2.83
CA ALA A 179 -14.28 -13.80 2.53
C ALA A 179 -13.05 -14.64 2.86
N GLU A 180 -13.24 -15.96 2.92
CA GLU A 180 -12.12 -16.92 2.93
C GLU A 180 -11.30 -16.80 1.64
N ILE A 181 -9.97 -16.91 1.75
CA ILE A 181 -9.03 -16.88 0.62
C ILE A 181 -8.26 -18.19 0.54
N GLU A 182 -7.96 -18.63 -0.68
CA GLU A 182 -7.17 -19.84 -0.93
C GLU A 182 -5.75 -19.53 -1.41
N ASP A 183 -5.53 -18.29 -1.89
CA ASP A 183 -4.23 -17.85 -2.40
C ASP A 183 -3.31 -17.32 -1.27
N GLU A 184 -2.05 -17.10 -1.59
CA GLU A 184 -1.09 -16.59 -0.63
C GLU A 184 -1.25 -15.07 -0.50
N ARG A 185 -1.56 -14.58 0.71
CA ARG A 185 -1.53 -13.16 1.08
C ARG A 185 -0.64 -12.97 2.29
N TYR A 186 0.13 -11.91 2.29
CA TYR A 186 1.08 -11.67 3.38
C TYR A 186 1.36 -10.18 3.59
N LEU A 187 1.73 -9.87 4.81
CA LEU A 187 2.33 -8.63 5.22
C LEU A 187 3.84 -8.83 5.31
N LEU A 188 4.61 -7.89 4.77
CA LEU A 188 6.04 -7.79 4.97
C LEU A 188 6.36 -6.45 5.64
N VAL A 189 7.12 -6.49 6.74
CA VAL A 189 7.59 -5.29 7.44
C VAL A 189 9.12 -5.31 7.50
N SER A 190 9.73 -4.16 7.18
CA SER A 190 11.16 -3.97 7.35
C SER A 190 11.45 -2.67 8.08
N LEU A 191 12.17 -2.76 9.21
CA LEU A 191 12.53 -1.64 10.08
C LEU A 191 13.93 -1.11 9.78
N ARG A 192 14.78 -1.92 9.13
CA ARG A 192 16.19 -1.61 8.81
C ARG A 192 16.64 -2.24 7.51
#